data_f7845e1eecad88aeb3046d4f27aa7026
#
_entry.id   f7845e1eecad88aeb3046d4f27aa7026
#
_cell.length_a   1.000
_cell.length_b   1.000
_cell.length_c   1.000
_cell.angle_alpha   90.00
_cell.angle_beta   90.00
_cell.angle_gamma   90.00
#
_symmetry.space_group_name_H-M   'P 1'
#
loop_
_entity.id
_entity.type
_entity.pdbx_description
1 polymer ?
#
loop_
_entity_poly.entity_id
_entity_poly.type
_entity_poly.pdbx_seq_one_letter_code
_entity_poly.pdbx_strand_id
1 'polypeptide(L)'
;IYIKEIDIQFIRDIDTSDIFDFLSYLANDRAINPDSAAPEYGISPAARARKLSSIKSFYKYLTTRTKQLQENPVADLEYPKLRKSLPKYLTMEQSAALLKSVSGQNEKRDYAILMLFLNCGIRRSELVNLNLSDVYEDRIRVIGKGNKERFVYFGSACRKAIDAYLPERNQKVLTDNRALFGSRDNNRISVTAVHRLVKKALLQAGLDSTQYSAHKLRHTAATMMLSGGVDVKTVQEVLGHENLNTTQIYTHIESTELKIAAEANPLSKLDFSNKMEDNNGSNQ
;
A
#
# COMPACT_ATOMS: atom_id res chain seq x y z
N ILE A 1 -19.61 23.48 4.05
CA ILE A 1 -21.07 23.44 3.84
C ILE A 1 -21.76 23.34 5.20
N TYR A 2 -21.51 22.32 6.02
CA TYR A 2 -22.16 22.15 7.33
C TYR A 2 -21.98 23.36 8.29
N ILE A 3 -20.75 23.90 8.37
CA ILE A 3 -20.44 25.08 9.22
C ILE A 3 -21.23 26.32 8.76
N LYS A 4 -21.51 26.46 7.47
CA LYS A 4 -22.33 27.60 6.96
C LYS A 4 -23.80 27.53 7.40
N GLU A 5 -24.29 26.33 7.67
CA GLU A 5 -25.66 26.10 8.14
C GLU A 5 -25.85 26.40 9.62
N ILE A 6 -24.76 26.40 10.42
CA ILE A 6 -24.79 26.65 11.88
C ILE A 6 -24.21 28.01 12.29
N ASP A 7 -23.98 28.92 11.33
CA ASP A 7 -23.54 30.31 11.53
C ASP A 7 -22.31 30.50 12.44
N ILE A 8 -21.37 29.55 12.39
CA ILE A 8 -20.09 29.66 13.09
C ILE A 8 -19.12 30.49 12.27
N GLN A 9 -18.63 31.60 12.85
CA GLN A 9 -17.69 32.53 12.20
C GLN A 9 -16.22 32.22 12.54
N PHE A 10 -15.94 31.80 13.76
CA PHE A 10 -14.58 31.56 14.23
C PHE A 10 -14.40 30.13 14.75
N ILE A 11 -13.22 29.57 14.52
CA ILE A 11 -12.90 28.21 14.93
C ILE A 11 -12.89 28.01 16.47
N ARG A 12 -12.70 29.09 17.21
CA ARG A 12 -12.77 29.10 18.69
C ARG A 12 -14.20 28.98 19.23
N ASP A 13 -15.19 29.26 18.39
CA ASP A 13 -16.60 29.22 18.77
C ASP A 13 -17.20 27.82 18.57
N ILE A 14 -16.44 26.91 17.99
CA ILE A 14 -16.84 25.50 17.81
C ILE A 14 -16.62 24.75 19.14
N ASP A 15 -17.69 24.22 19.67
CA ASP A 15 -17.68 23.41 20.87
C ASP A 15 -17.78 21.89 20.59
N THR A 16 -17.84 21.12 21.67
CA THR A 16 -17.96 19.64 21.59
C THR A 16 -19.29 19.21 20.94
N SER A 17 -20.38 19.98 21.18
CA SER A 17 -21.71 19.69 20.66
C SER A 17 -21.75 19.85 19.13
N ASP A 18 -21.17 20.93 18.62
CA ASP A 18 -21.08 21.18 17.17
C ASP A 18 -20.38 20.04 16.43
N ILE A 19 -19.30 19.53 17.03
CA ILE A 19 -18.57 18.40 16.45
C ILE A 19 -19.39 17.11 16.56
N PHE A 20 -20.11 16.91 17.64
CA PHE A 20 -20.99 15.77 17.81
C PHE A 20 -22.11 15.77 16.78
N ASP A 21 -22.74 16.93 16.58
CA ASP A 21 -23.81 17.13 15.60
C ASP A 21 -23.29 16.93 14.16
N PHE A 22 -22.09 17.43 13.87
CA PHE A 22 -21.43 17.13 12.59
C PHE A 22 -21.18 15.63 12.38
N LEU A 23 -20.75 14.90 13.42
CA LEU A 23 -20.56 13.45 13.33
C LEU A 23 -21.89 12.71 13.18
N SER A 24 -22.96 13.19 13.80
CA SER A 24 -24.33 12.69 13.65
C SER A 24 -24.84 12.91 12.23
N TYR A 25 -24.71 14.11 11.72
CA TYR A 25 -25.00 14.44 10.31
C TYR A 25 -24.27 13.50 9.35
N LEU A 26 -22.98 13.29 9.57
CA LEU A 26 -22.20 12.36 8.76
C LEU A 26 -22.68 10.91 8.87
N ALA A 27 -23.31 10.55 9.98
CA ALA A 27 -23.81 9.20 10.22
C ALA A 27 -25.14 8.92 9.52
N ASN A 28 -26.02 9.93 9.46
CA ASN A 28 -27.42 9.73 9.14
C ASN A 28 -27.87 10.52 7.90
N ASP A 29 -27.41 11.74 7.74
CA ASP A 29 -28.06 12.70 6.84
C ASP A 29 -27.21 13.03 5.60
N ARG A 30 -25.90 12.78 5.65
CA ARG A 30 -25.04 13.03 4.51
C ARG A 30 -25.35 12.10 3.35
N ALA A 31 -25.86 12.64 2.24
CA ALA A 31 -26.02 11.88 1.00
C ALA A 31 -24.65 11.44 0.44
N ILE A 32 -24.56 10.17 0.06
CA ILE A 32 -23.36 9.57 -0.56
C ILE A 32 -23.44 9.73 -2.08
N ASN A 33 -24.60 9.47 -2.66
CA ASN A 33 -24.89 9.53 -4.08
C ASN A 33 -26.13 10.41 -4.31
N PRO A 34 -26.03 11.75 -4.17
CA PRO A 34 -27.20 12.65 -4.22
C PRO A 34 -27.92 12.60 -5.57
N ASP A 35 -27.22 12.28 -6.66
CA ASP A 35 -27.77 12.21 -8.02
C ASP A 35 -28.32 10.81 -8.38
N SER A 36 -28.33 9.87 -7.43
CA SER A 36 -28.89 8.53 -7.64
C SER A 36 -30.40 8.51 -7.50
N ALA A 37 -31.08 7.65 -8.28
CA ALA A 37 -32.50 7.39 -8.14
C ALA A 37 -32.90 6.84 -6.74
N ALA A 38 -31.93 6.24 -6.03
CA ALA A 38 -32.03 5.78 -4.64
C ALA A 38 -30.81 6.27 -3.85
N PRO A 39 -30.84 7.49 -3.30
CA PRO A 39 -29.69 8.03 -2.58
C PRO A 39 -29.44 7.26 -1.28
N GLU A 40 -28.18 6.89 -1.08
CA GLU A 40 -27.70 6.31 0.18
C GLU A 40 -27.30 7.45 1.13
N TYR A 41 -27.63 7.30 2.40
CA TYR A 41 -27.29 8.28 3.43
C TYR A 41 -26.34 7.70 4.47
N GLY A 42 -25.53 8.59 5.04
CA GLY A 42 -24.58 8.26 6.08
C GLY A 42 -23.32 7.57 5.59
N ILE A 43 -22.18 7.97 6.14
CA ILE A 43 -20.89 7.37 5.83
C ILE A 43 -20.53 6.26 6.84
N SER A 44 -19.72 5.29 6.43
CA SER A 44 -19.32 4.17 7.28
C SER A 44 -18.68 4.60 8.61
N PRO A 45 -18.79 3.80 9.68
CA PRO A 45 -18.12 4.08 10.95
C PRO A 45 -16.60 4.29 10.79
N ALA A 46 -15.94 3.55 9.90
CA ALA A 46 -14.52 3.72 9.62
C ALA A 46 -14.22 5.09 8.95
N ALA A 47 -15.08 5.56 8.07
CA ALA A 47 -14.94 6.88 7.46
C ALA A 47 -15.17 7.99 8.49
N ARG A 48 -16.14 7.84 9.40
CA ARG A 48 -16.38 8.78 10.52
C ARG A 48 -15.18 8.80 11.48
N ALA A 49 -14.65 7.65 11.87
CA ALA A 49 -13.45 7.56 12.73
C ALA A 49 -12.26 8.29 12.12
N ARG A 50 -12.04 8.16 10.79
CA ARG A 50 -10.98 8.88 10.10
C ARG A 50 -11.18 10.39 10.12
N LYS A 51 -12.42 10.87 9.95
CA LYS A 51 -12.74 12.32 10.02
C LYS A 51 -12.52 12.84 11.44
N LEU A 52 -12.99 12.12 12.46
CA LEU A 52 -12.74 12.48 13.86
C LEU A 52 -11.25 12.51 14.17
N SER A 53 -10.46 11.56 13.65
CA SER A 53 -9.00 11.58 13.82
C SER A 53 -8.35 12.83 13.23
N SER A 54 -8.82 13.28 12.06
CA SER A 54 -8.33 14.52 11.43
C SER A 54 -8.71 15.75 12.27
N ILE A 55 -9.94 15.81 12.78
CA ILE A 55 -10.41 16.90 13.64
C ILE A 55 -9.61 16.92 14.94
N LYS A 56 -9.44 15.78 15.61
CA LYS A 56 -8.62 15.67 16.83
C LYS A 56 -7.17 16.12 16.60
N SER A 57 -6.56 15.71 15.49
CA SER A 57 -5.20 16.13 15.15
C SER A 57 -5.09 17.63 14.91
N PHE A 58 -6.11 18.23 14.29
CA PHE A 58 -6.17 19.67 14.02
C PHE A 58 -6.30 20.46 15.32
N TYR A 59 -7.26 20.13 16.19
CA TYR A 59 -7.43 20.82 17.46
C TYR A 59 -6.23 20.61 18.41
N LYS A 60 -5.64 19.42 18.41
CA LYS A 60 -4.38 19.17 19.12
C LYS A 60 -3.28 20.10 18.61
N TYR A 61 -3.16 20.32 17.32
CA TYR A 61 -2.19 21.25 16.74
C TYR A 61 -2.44 22.69 17.23
N LEU A 62 -3.71 23.16 17.18
CA LEU A 62 -4.10 24.50 17.62
C LEU A 62 -3.84 24.74 19.10
N THR A 63 -4.03 23.74 19.96
CA THR A 63 -3.84 23.87 21.42
C THR A 63 -2.39 23.66 21.85
N THR A 64 -1.66 22.73 21.22
CA THR A 64 -0.32 22.36 21.71
C THR A 64 0.83 23.03 20.96
N ARG A 65 0.66 23.29 19.65
CA ARG A 65 1.73 23.83 18.78
C ARG A 65 1.60 25.34 18.59
N THR A 66 0.43 25.79 18.13
CA THR A 66 0.22 27.22 17.84
C THR A 66 -0.32 27.99 19.04
N LYS A 67 -0.87 27.30 20.05
CA LYS A 67 -1.49 27.91 21.24
C LYS A 67 -2.57 28.93 20.90
N GLN A 68 -3.23 28.77 19.76
CA GLN A 68 -4.35 29.63 19.34
C GLN A 68 -5.63 29.36 20.10
N LEU A 69 -5.75 28.14 20.67
CA LEU A 69 -6.85 27.75 21.54
C LEU A 69 -6.30 27.31 22.88
N GLN A 70 -7.01 27.63 23.96
CA GLN A 70 -6.65 27.20 25.32
C GLN A 70 -7.10 25.76 25.58
N GLU A 71 -8.28 25.40 25.10
CA GLU A 71 -8.90 24.08 25.31
C GLU A 71 -9.12 23.35 24.01
N ASN A 72 -9.15 22.02 24.08
CA ASN A 72 -9.39 21.15 22.97
C ASN A 72 -10.83 20.61 23.03
N PRO A 73 -11.77 21.11 22.22
CA PRO A 73 -13.18 20.71 22.32
C PRO A 73 -13.45 19.25 21.92
N VAL A 74 -12.46 18.56 21.37
CA VAL A 74 -12.61 17.17 20.94
C VAL A 74 -11.75 16.19 21.75
N ALA A 75 -11.19 16.62 22.88
CA ALA A 75 -10.32 15.77 23.69
C ALA A 75 -11.02 14.46 24.10
N ASP A 76 -12.22 14.58 24.62
CA ASP A 76 -12.98 13.47 25.21
C ASP A 76 -13.93 12.76 24.23
N LEU A 77 -14.03 13.21 22.98
CA LEU A 77 -14.87 12.54 22.00
C LEU A 77 -14.35 11.12 21.69
N GLU A 78 -15.20 10.14 21.87
CA GLU A 78 -14.88 8.76 21.58
C GLU A 78 -14.95 8.45 20.07
N TYR A 79 -14.10 7.52 19.64
CA TYR A 79 -14.19 7.02 18.26
C TYR A 79 -15.39 6.09 18.08
N PRO A 80 -16.04 6.12 16.91
CA PRO A 80 -17.08 5.15 16.58
C PRO A 80 -16.56 3.72 16.76
N LYS A 81 -17.35 2.86 17.39
CA LYS A 81 -17.00 1.44 17.52
C LYS A 81 -16.85 0.80 16.14
N LEU A 82 -15.66 0.33 15.83
CA LEU A 82 -15.36 -0.37 14.59
C LEU A 82 -15.50 -1.87 14.81
N ARG A 83 -16.25 -2.54 13.94
CA ARG A 83 -16.21 -4.01 13.91
C ARG A 83 -14.82 -4.43 13.44
N LYS A 84 -14.10 -5.20 14.27
CA LYS A 84 -12.83 -5.83 13.88
C LYS A 84 -13.15 -6.89 12.82
N SER A 85 -12.87 -6.62 11.56
CA SER A 85 -12.88 -7.66 10.53
C SER A 85 -11.55 -8.38 10.55
N LEU A 86 -11.57 -9.68 10.33
CA LEU A 86 -10.34 -10.44 10.11
C LEU A 86 -9.58 -9.85 8.92
N PRO A 87 -8.28 -9.72 9.02
CA PRO A 87 -7.46 -9.22 7.92
C PRO A 87 -7.62 -10.13 6.69
N LYS A 88 -8.02 -9.57 5.55
CA LYS A 88 -8.11 -10.31 4.29
C LYS A 88 -6.76 -10.28 3.59
N TYR A 89 -6.25 -11.46 3.26
CA TYR A 89 -5.04 -11.68 2.48
C TYR A 89 -5.31 -12.76 1.43
N LEU A 90 -4.49 -12.84 0.40
CA LEU A 90 -4.59 -13.89 -0.62
C LEU A 90 -3.99 -15.19 -0.10
N THR A 91 -4.64 -16.32 -0.41
CA THR A 91 -4.02 -17.63 -0.21
C THR A 91 -2.87 -17.83 -1.18
N MET A 92 -2.12 -18.92 -1.01
CA MET A 92 -1.05 -19.30 -1.94
C MET A 92 -1.58 -19.50 -3.36
N GLU A 93 -2.70 -20.22 -3.50
CA GLU A 93 -3.37 -20.52 -4.76
C GLU A 93 -3.87 -19.22 -5.42
N GLN A 94 -4.48 -18.32 -4.64
CA GLN A 94 -4.94 -17.03 -5.14
C GLN A 94 -3.77 -16.14 -5.58
N SER A 95 -2.66 -16.15 -4.86
CA SER A 95 -1.45 -15.41 -5.22
C SER A 95 -0.83 -15.96 -6.51
N ALA A 96 -0.79 -17.29 -6.65
CA ALA A 96 -0.34 -17.94 -7.88
C ALA A 96 -1.27 -17.62 -9.07
N ALA A 97 -2.59 -17.66 -8.86
CA ALA A 97 -3.57 -17.29 -9.88
C ALA A 97 -3.41 -15.81 -10.31
N LEU A 98 -3.19 -14.91 -9.34
CA LEU A 98 -2.92 -13.49 -9.62
C LEU A 98 -1.67 -13.31 -10.49
N LEU A 99 -0.57 -14.00 -10.18
CA LEU A 99 0.66 -13.93 -10.96
C LEU A 99 0.47 -14.51 -12.38
N LYS A 100 -0.27 -15.62 -12.51
CA LYS A 100 -0.58 -16.24 -13.80
C LYS A 100 -1.54 -15.43 -14.67
N SER A 101 -2.35 -14.55 -14.08
CA SER A 101 -3.35 -13.76 -14.80
C SER A 101 -2.77 -12.59 -15.58
N VAL A 102 -1.52 -12.22 -15.29
CA VAL A 102 -0.87 -11.09 -15.98
C VAL A 102 -0.70 -11.40 -17.46
N SER A 103 -1.08 -10.46 -18.31
CA SER A 103 -1.01 -10.61 -19.78
C SER A 103 -1.01 -9.26 -20.49
N GLY A 104 -0.51 -9.25 -21.73
CA GLY A 104 -0.51 -8.10 -22.64
C GLY A 104 0.83 -7.38 -22.71
N GLN A 105 0.87 -6.26 -23.42
CA GLN A 105 2.08 -5.55 -23.85
C GLN A 105 3.11 -5.22 -22.74
N ASN A 106 2.68 -5.11 -21.47
CA ASN A 106 3.56 -4.81 -20.35
C ASN A 106 3.61 -5.99 -19.36
N GLU A 107 3.42 -7.22 -19.84
CA GLU A 107 3.30 -8.40 -18.99
C GLU A 107 4.50 -8.58 -18.06
N LYS A 108 5.72 -8.54 -18.56
CA LYS A 108 6.93 -8.71 -17.75
C LYS A 108 7.09 -7.63 -16.68
N ARG A 109 6.77 -6.37 -17.02
CA ARG A 109 6.74 -5.27 -16.06
C ARG A 109 5.71 -5.53 -14.96
N ASP A 110 4.49 -5.84 -15.35
CA ASP A 110 3.36 -5.99 -14.44
C ASP A 110 3.56 -7.20 -13.53
N TYR A 111 4.13 -8.28 -14.07
CA TYR A 111 4.54 -9.46 -13.32
C TYR A 111 5.63 -9.13 -12.28
N ALA A 112 6.70 -8.44 -12.67
CA ALA A 112 7.76 -8.03 -11.75
C ALA A 112 7.22 -7.14 -10.61
N ILE A 113 6.29 -6.23 -10.91
CA ILE A 113 5.61 -5.39 -9.91
C ILE A 113 4.82 -6.24 -8.90
N LEU A 114 4.04 -7.21 -9.37
CA LEU A 114 3.27 -8.11 -8.49
C LEU A 114 4.18 -9.02 -7.66
N MET A 115 5.27 -9.52 -8.25
CA MET A 115 6.27 -10.30 -7.54
C MET A 115 6.89 -9.51 -6.40
N LEU A 116 7.25 -8.24 -6.61
CA LEU A 116 7.78 -7.37 -5.56
C LEU A 116 6.75 -7.12 -4.45
N PHE A 117 5.48 -6.95 -4.76
CA PHE A 117 4.45 -6.81 -3.72
C PHE A 117 4.28 -8.09 -2.90
N LEU A 118 4.23 -9.25 -3.54
CA LEU A 118 3.93 -10.53 -2.90
C LEU A 118 5.14 -11.14 -2.19
N ASN A 119 6.37 -10.91 -2.67
CA ASN A 119 7.58 -11.43 -2.04
C ASN A 119 8.19 -10.45 -1.03
N CYS A 120 8.30 -9.19 -1.41
CA CYS A 120 9.02 -8.18 -0.64
C CYS A 120 8.09 -7.34 0.25
N GLY A 121 6.79 -7.35 -0.02
CA GLY A 121 5.83 -6.55 0.73
C GLY A 121 6.13 -5.05 0.71
N ILE A 122 6.76 -4.51 -0.32
CA ILE A 122 7.10 -3.08 -0.42
C ILE A 122 5.86 -2.20 -0.49
N ARG A 123 5.99 -0.95 -0.05
CA ARG A 123 4.90 0.02 -0.17
C ARG A 123 4.75 0.48 -1.62
N ARG A 124 3.53 0.81 -2.04
CA ARG A 124 3.25 1.33 -3.38
C ARG A 124 4.06 2.59 -3.73
N SER A 125 4.25 3.49 -2.78
CA SER A 125 5.10 4.67 -2.94
C SER A 125 6.58 4.32 -3.08
N GLU A 126 7.05 3.30 -2.37
CA GLU A 126 8.42 2.81 -2.48
C GLU A 126 8.65 2.21 -3.87
N LEU A 127 7.73 1.36 -4.36
CA LEU A 127 7.82 0.73 -5.68
C LEU A 127 7.93 1.75 -6.81
N VAL A 128 7.09 2.78 -6.84
CA VAL A 128 7.11 3.78 -7.92
C VAL A 128 8.38 4.63 -7.92
N ASN A 129 9.04 4.75 -6.77
CA ASN A 129 10.28 5.52 -6.62
C ASN A 129 11.54 4.71 -6.90
N LEU A 130 11.46 3.39 -7.13
CA LEU A 130 12.64 2.57 -7.45
C LEU A 130 13.33 3.06 -8.72
N ASN A 131 14.66 3.09 -8.65
CA ASN A 131 15.53 3.36 -9.78
C ASN A 131 16.23 2.06 -10.23
N LEU A 132 16.79 2.05 -11.42
CA LEU A 132 17.62 0.95 -11.91
C LEU A 132 18.81 0.69 -10.97
N SER A 133 19.42 1.75 -10.42
CA SER A 133 20.53 1.68 -9.48
C SER A 133 20.16 1.15 -8.09
N ASP A 134 18.87 1.01 -7.79
CA ASP A 134 18.41 0.48 -6.52
C ASP A 134 18.26 -1.05 -6.53
N VAL A 135 18.46 -1.68 -7.69
CA VAL A 135 18.34 -3.13 -7.87
C VAL A 135 19.71 -3.78 -7.75
N TYR A 136 19.90 -4.60 -6.73
CA TYR A 136 21.09 -5.43 -6.51
C TYR A 136 20.75 -6.88 -6.83
N GLU A 137 21.71 -7.77 -6.70
CA GLU A 137 21.57 -9.18 -7.04
C GLU A 137 20.48 -9.89 -6.21
N ASP A 138 20.45 -9.67 -4.91
CA ASP A 138 19.58 -10.35 -3.93
C ASP A 138 18.65 -9.40 -3.16
N ARG A 139 18.66 -8.12 -3.47
CA ARG A 139 17.93 -7.10 -2.71
C ARG A 139 17.62 -5.84 -3.53
N ILE A 140 16.69 -5.05 -3.04
CA ILE A 140 16.45 -3.68 -3.53
C ILE A 140 16.66 -2.68 -2.39
N ARG A 141 17.17 -1.52 -2.72
CA ARG A 141 17.21 -0.38 -1.83
C ARG A 141 15.90 0.40 -1.96
N VAL A 142 15.21 0.62 -0.84
CA VAL A 142 13.98 1.41 -0.80
C VAL A 142 14.14 2.59 0.15
N ILE A 143 13.56 3.72 -0.22
CA ILE A 143 13.54 4.94 0.59
C ILE A 143 12.14 5.07 1.19
N GLY A 144 12.06 5.00 2.51
CA GLY A 144 10.82 5.10 3.29
C GLY A 144 10.49 6.53 3.71
N LYS A 145 9.52 6.66 4.61
CA LYS A 145 9.13 7.94 5.21
C LYS A 145 10.31 8.57 5.96
N GLY A 146 10.46 9.87 5.85
CA GLY A 146 11.58 10.60 6.47
C GLY A 146 12.93 10.36 5.78
N ASN A 147 12.93 9.94 4.51
CA ASN A 147 14.12 9.68 3.71
C ASN A 147 15.05 8.58 4.28
N LYS A 148 14.46 7.65 5.08
CA LYS A 148 15.22 6.53 5.63
C LYS A 148 15.37 5.44 4.60
N GLU A 149 16.60 5.05 4.30
CA GLU A 149 16.94 3.96 3.42
C GLU A 149 16.91 2.62 4.15
N ARG A 150 16.46 1.56 3.46
CA ARG A 150 16.62 0.18 3.90
C ARG A 150 16.76 -0.74 2.69
N PHE A 151 17.37 -1.89 2.92
CA PHE A 151 17.38 -2.97 1.95
C PHE A 151 16.22 -3.94 2.20
N VAL A 152 15.60 -4.39 1.12
CA VAL A 152 14.59 -5.44 1.14
C VAL A 152 15.12 -6.58 0.28
N TYR A 153 15.36 -7.73 0.91
CA TYR A 153 15.86 -8.93 0.26
C TYR A 153 14.74 -9.66 -0.46
N PHE A 154 15.07 -10.41 -1.50
CA PHE A 154 14.14 -11.23 -2.26
C PHE A 154 14.77 -12.52 -2.76
N GLY A 155 13.94 -13.55 -2.97
CA GLY A 155 14.39 -14.84 -3.49
C GLY A 155 14.55 -14.85 -5.02
N SER A 156 15.00 -16.00 -5.54
CA SER A 156 15.34 -16.22 -6.94
C SER A 156 14.17 -15.93 -7.91
N ALA A 157 12.94 -16.27 -7.55
CA ALA A 157 11.76 -16.00 -8.38
C ALA A 157 11.55 -14.50 -8.64
N CYS A 158 11.75 -13.66 -7.62
CA CYS A 158 11.67 -12.21 -7.78
C CYS A 158 12.82 -11.67 -8.63
N ARG A 159 14.04 -12.20 -8.45
CA ARG A 159 15.18 -11.86 -9.31
C ARG A 159 14.90 -12.16 -10.77
N LYS A 160 14.47 -13.39 -11.09
CA LYS A 160 14.09 -13.79 -12.45
C LYS A 160 13.02 -12.89 -13.05
N ALA A 161 12.00 -12.49 -12.27
CA ALA A 161 10.96 -11.57 -12.74
C ALA A 161 11.52 -10.20 -13.12
N ILE A 162 12.44 -9.66 -12.32
CA ILE A 162 13.11 -8.39 -12.61
C ILE A 162 14.00 -8.55 -13.86
N ASP A 163 14.79 -9.62 -13.95
CA ASP A 163 15.69 -9.86 -15.07
C ASP A 163 14.94 -10.06 -16.40
N ALA A 164 13.78 -10.70 -16.38
CA ALA A 164 12.92 -10.84 -17.55
C ALA A 164 12.36 -9.49 -18.04
N TYR A 165 12.16 -8.53 -17.11
CA TYR A 165 11.68 -7.19 -17.46
C TYR A 165 12.79 -6.23 -17.91
N LEU A 166 13.99 -6.33 -17.36
CA LEU A 166 15.07 -5.36 -17.61
C LEU A 166 15.40 -5.15 -19.11
N PRO A 167 15.43 -6.17 -19.99
CA PRO A 167 15.66 -5.96 -21.42
C PRO A 167 14.62 -5.03 -22.06
N GLU A 168 13.34 -5.22 -21.75
CA GLU A 168 12.27 -4.33 -22.24
C GLU A 168 12.38 -2.91 -21.66
N ARG A 169 12.78 -2.82 -20.38
CA ARG A 169 13.01 -1.53 -19.72
C ARG A 169 14.16 -0.75 -20.38
N ASN A 170 15.25 -1.41 -20.70
CA ASN A 170 16.44 -0.78 -21.27
C ASN A 170 16.24 -0.28 -22.70
N GLN A 171 15.31 -0.87 -23.45
CA GLN A 171 14.92 -0.41 -24.78
C GLN A 171 14.03 0.84 -24.75
N LYS A 172 13.42 1.16 -23.59
CA LYS A 172 12.54 2.33 -23.45
C LYS A 172 13.32 3.55 -22.99
N VAL A 173 13.18 4.64 -23.74
CA VAL A 173 13.65 5.96 -23.31
C VAL A 173 12.54 6.59 -22.49
N LEU A 174 12.77 6.76 -21.19
CA LEU A 174 11.82 7.42 -20.29
C LEU A 174 12.26 8.86 -20.04
N THR A 175 11.30 9.74 -19.76
CA THR A 175 11.56 11.11 -19.29
C THR A 175 12.44 11.11 -18.03
N ASP A 176 12.20 10.19 -17.09
CA ASP A 176 13.11 9.86 -15.99
C ASP A 176 13.81 8.54 -16.27
N ASN A 177 14.94 8.58 -16.93
CA ASN A 177 15.71 7.39 -17.31
C ASN A 177 16.26 6.58 -16.14
N ARG A 178 16.25 7.13 -14.91
CA ARG A 178 16.64 6.40 -13.71
C ARG A 178 15.55 5.43 -13.25
N ALA A 179 14.27 5.71 -13.56
CA ALA A 179 13.14 4.93 -13.08
C ALA A 179 13.26 3.45 -13.43
N LEU A 180 13.07 2.54 -12.46
CA LEU A 180 12.99 1.11 -12.73
C LEU A 180 11.73 0.79 -13.54
N PHE A 181 10.57 1.30 -13.14
CA PHE A 181 9.31 1.01 -13.81
C PHE A 181 8.80 2.20 -14.62
N GLY A 182 8.61 1.96 -15.92
CA GLY A 182 8.05 2.93 -16.87
C GLY A 182 6.54 2.79 -17.04
N SER A 183 5.88 3.92 -17.35
CA SER A 183 4.49 3.96 -17.79
C SER A 183 4.38 3.71 -19.31
N ARG A 184 3.14 3.67 -19.81
CA ARG A 184 2.89 3.62 -21.26
C ARG A 184 3.39 4.91 -21.96
N ASP A 185 3.27 6.03 -21.30
CA ASP A 185 3.58 7.37 -21.84
C ASP A 185 5.05 7.76 -21.61
N ASN A 186 5.93 6.79 -21.52
CA ASN A 186 7.38 6.95 -21.31
C ASN A 186 7.77 7.81 -20.09
N ASN A 187 6.92 7.86 -19.08
CA ASN A 187 7.22 8.46 -17.79
C ASN A 187 7.50 7.38 -16.74
N ARG A 188 8.02 7.78 -15.59
CA ARG A 188 8.02 6.93 -14.39
C ARG A 188 6.59 6.48 -14.09
N ILE A 189 6.40 5.21 -13.71
CA ILE A 189 5.08 4.69 -13.36
C ILE A 189 4.49 5.45 -12.17
N SER A 190 3.23 5.85 -12.26
CA SER A 190 2.55 6.57 -11.19
C SER A 190 1.89 5.62 -10.18
N VAL A 191 1.66 6.12 -8.97
CA VAL A 191 0.90 5.42 -7.91
C VAL A 191 -0.50 5.00 -8.41
N THR A 192 -1.13 5.85 -9.22
CA THR A 192 -2.44 5.56 -9.82
C THR A 192 -2.35 4.44 -10.88
N ALA A 193 -1.30 4.44 -11.71
CA ALA A 193 -1.07 3.39 -12.70
C ALA A 193 -0.85 2.03 -12.02
N VAL A 194 -0.04 1.97 -10.97
CA VAL A 194 0.15 0.75 -10.15
C VAL A 194 -1.16 0.28 -9.52
N HIS A 195 -1.99 1.22 -9.03
CA HIS A 195 -3.31 0.85 -8.50
C HIS A 195 -4.20 0.21 -9.56
N ARG A 196 -4.28 0.79 -10.77
CA ARG A 196 -5.06 0.24 -11.89
C ARG A 196 -4.53 -1.12 -12.34
N LEU A 197 -3.20 -1.30 -12.40
CA LEU A 197 -2.54 -2.56 -12.71
C LEU A 197 -2.98 -3.66 -11.74
N VAL A 198 -2.85 -3.42 -10.44
CA VAL A 198 -3.25 -4.39 -9.40
C VAL A 198 -4.73 -4.74 -9.52
N LYS A 199 -5.61 -3.74 -9.71
CA LYS A 199 -7.05 -3.97 -9.89
C LYS A 199 -7.35 -4.81 -11.12
N LYS A 200 -6.70 -4.51 -12.26
CA LYS A 200 -6.84 -5.27 -13.50
C LYS A 200 -6.42 -6.72 -13.30
N ALA A 201 -5.24 -6.95 -12.72
CA ALA A 201 -4.73 -8.30 -12.49
C ALA A 201 -5.64 -9.12 -11.54
N LEU A 202 -6.16 -8.50 -10.47
CA LEU A 202 -7.13 -9.14 -9.59
C LEU A 202 -8.40 -9.58 -10.34
N LEU A 203 -8.97 -8.71 -11.17
CA LEU A 203 -10.14 -9.04 -12.00
C LEU A 203 -9.84 -10.19 -12.98
N GLN A 204 -8.69 -10.15 -13.64
CA GLN A 204 -8.27 -11.21 -14.56
C GLN A 204 -8.05 -12.56 -13.85
N ALA A 205 -7.63 -12.53 -12.58
CA ALA A 205 -7.50 -13.71 -11.74
C ALA A 205 -8.83 -14.21 -11.16
N GLY A 206 -9.97 -13.57 -11.45
CA GLY A 206 -11.26 -13.90 -10.85
C GLY A 206 -11.39 -13.53 -9.37
N LEU A 207 -10.55 -12.60 -8.88
CA LEU A 207 -10.53 -12.17 -7.49
C LEU A 207 -11.29 -10.85 -7.30
N ASP A 208 -11.96 -10.70 -6.16
CA ASP A 208 -12.71 -9.48 -5.84
C ASP A 208 -11.77 -8.27 -5.67
N SER A 209 -11.70 -7.48 -6.72
CA SER A 209 -10.86 -6.29 -6.75
C SER A 209 -11.31 -5.19 -5.76
N THR A 210 -12.51 -5.26 -5.18
CA THR A 210 -12.95 -4.32 -4.13
C THR A 210 -12.31 -4.63 -2.79
N GLN A 211 -12.08 -5.91 -2.51
CA GLN A 211 -11.51 -6.39 -1.25
C GLN A 211 -9.98 -6.34 -1.23
N TYR A 212 -9.32 -6.48 -2.38
CA TYR A 212 -7.87 -6.55 -2.48
C TYR A 212 -7.26 -5.29 -3.13
N SER A 213 -6.04 -4.98 -2.74
CA SER A 213 -5.28 -3.81 -3.21
C SER A 213 -3.78 -4.04 -3.00
N ALA A 214 -2.92 -3.19 -3.53
CA ALA A 214 -1.48 -3.26 -3.29
C ALA A 214 -1.12 -3.32 -1.77
N HIS A 215 -1.88 -2.64 -0.91
CA HIS A 215 -1.70 -2.74 0.54
C HIS A 215 -2.05 -4.15 1.07
N LYS A 216 -3.09 -4.78 0.52
CA LYS A 216 -3.45 -6.15 0.87
C LYS A 216 -2.47 -7.18 0.33
N LEU A 217 -1.84 -6.94 -0.84
CA LEU A 217 -0.74 -7.79 -1.34
C LEU A 217 0.48 -7.72 -0.42
N ARG A 218 0.82 -6.54 0.11
CA ARG A 218 1.84 -6.42 1.15
C ARG A 218 1.46 -7.18 2.43
N HIS A 219 0.19 -7.14 2.83
CA HIS A 219 -0.28 -7.92 3.97
C HIS A 219 -0.21 -9.43 3.70
N THR A 220 -0.50 -9.84 2.46
CA THR A 220 -0.31 -11.23 2.00
C THR A 220 1.15 -11.65 2.15
N ALA A 221 2.11 -10.84 1.69
CA ALA A 221 3.53 -11.11 1.86
C ALA A 221 3.91 -11.32 3.34
N ALA A 222 3.45 -10.43 4.22
CA ALA A 222 3.67 -10.55 5.66
C ALA A 222 3.14 -11.88 6.22
N THR A 223 1.89 -12.21 5.87
CA THR A 223 1.25 -13.45 6.35
C THR A 223 1.97 -14.70 5.82
N MET A 224 2.42 -14.67 4.56
CA MET A 224 3.16 -15.79 3.99
C MET A 224 4.53 -15.99 4.64
N MET A 225 5.26 -14.89 4.96
CA MET A 225 6.50 -14.99 5.72
C MET A 225 6.28 -15.59 7.11
N LEU A 226 5.25 -15.13 7.83
CA LEU A 226 4.88 -15.70 9.14
C LEU A 226 4.52 -17.18 9.04
N SER A 227 3.73 -17.57 8.03
CA SER A 227 3.37 -18.97 7.77
C SER A 227 4.58 -19.83 7.38
N GLY A 228 5.60 -19.22 6.77
CA GLY A 228 6.90 -19.84 6.47
C GLY A 228 7.83 -19.96 7.68
N GLY A 229 7.38 -19.56 8.88
CA GLY A 229 8.14 -19.69 10.13
C GLY A 229 9.01 -18.48 10.49
N VAL A 230 8.91 -17.38 9.73
CA VAL A 230 9.62 -16.14 10.07
C VAL A 230 8.96 -15.49 11.29
N ASP A 231 9.75 -15.09 12.25
CA ASP A 231 9.24 -14.42 13.45
C ASP A 231 8.65 -13.02 13.14
N VAL A 232 7.72 -12.58 14.01
CA VAL A 232 6.98 -11.32 13.82
C VAL A 232 7.91 -10.10 13.75
N LYS A 233 9.00 -10.09 14.54
CA LYS A 233 9.93 -8.97 14.61
C LYS A 233 10.69 -8.84 13.28
N THR A 234 11.22 -9.95 12.77
CA THR A 234 11.89 -9.98 11.46
C THR A 234 10.95 -9.55 10.32
N VAL A 235 9.68 -10.01 10.32
CA VAL A 235 8.68 -9.55 9.33
C VAL A 235 8.43 -8.04 9.45
N GLN A 236 8.33 -7.49 10.66
CA GLN A 236 8.18 -6.04 10.86
C GLN A 236 9.36 -5.24 10.31
N GLU A 237 10.58 -5.74 10.45
CA GLU A 237 11.79 -5.11 9.92
C GLU A 237 11.85 -5.17 8.39
N VAL A 238 11.60 -6.33 7.77
CA VAL A 238 11.49 -6.47 6.31
C VAL A 238 10.49 -5.47 5.75
N LEU A 239 9.35 -5.33 6.42
CA LEU A 239 8.31 -4.41 5.99
C LEU A 239 8.62 -2.94 6.33
N GLY A 240 9.53 -2.64 7.24
CA GLY A 240 9.83 -1.26 7.68
C GLY A 240 8.65 -0.62 8.40
N HIS A 241 8.13 -1.27 9.45
CA HIS A 241 7.11 -0.71 10.34
C HIS A 241 7.77 0.20 11.37
N GLU A 242 7.42 1.50 11.38
CA GLU A 242 8.02 2.53 12.23
C GLU A 242 7.63 2.47 13.70
N ASN A 243 6.72 1.60 14.14
CA ASN A 243 6.28 1.51 15.52
C ASN A 243 7.13 0.53 16.33
N LEU A 244 8.42 0.81 16.44
CA LEU A 244 9.22 0.37 17.56
C LEU A 244 9.63 1.62 18.33
N ASN A 245 8.96 1.87 19.46
CA ASN A 245 9.39 2.79 20.50
C ASN A 245 10.67 2.27 21.17
N THR A 246 11.74 2.10 20.41
CA THR A 246 13.09 1.87 20.93
C THR A 246 14.12 2.20 19.84
N THR A 247 14.39 3.47 19.69
CA THR A 247 15.66 3.93 19.13
C THR A 247 16.73 3.47 20.13
N GLN A 248 17.49 2.45 19.80
CA GLN A 248 18.82 2.19 20.37
C GLN A 248 19.18 0.72 20.57
N ILE A 249 18.83 -0.28 19.85
CA ILE A 249 19.57 -1.58 19.99
C ILE A 249 19.68 -2.39 18.68
N TYR A 250 19.12 -1.96 17.55
CA TYR A 250 19.03 -2.82 16.36
C TYR A 250 19.87 -2.38 15.15
N THR A 251 21.16 -2.16 15.39
CA THR A 251 22.14 -1.96 14.30
C THR A 251 22.68 -3.29 13.72
N HIS A 252 22.29 -4.44 14.22
CA HIS A 252 22.81 -5.75 13.83
C HIS A 252 21.76 -6.88 13.87
N ILE A 253 20.66 -6.76 13.12
CA ILE A 253 20.10 -7.99 12.56
C ILE A 253 20.96 -8.27 11.32
N GLU A 254 21.70 -9.35 11.38
CA GLU A 254 22.61 -9.74 10.31
C GLU A 254 21.80 -9.88 9.01
N SER A 255 22.36 -9.41 7.91
CA SER A 255 21.76 -9.51 6.57
C SER A 255 21.30 -10.94 6.23
N THR A 256 21.83 -11.92 6.90
CA THR A 256 21.51 -13.35 6.82
C THR A 256 20.06 -13.65 7.25
N GLU A 257 19.57 -13.09 8.36
CA GLU A 257 18.20 -13.33 8.84
C GLU A 257 17.15 -12.73 7.90
N LEU A 258 17.44 -11.57 7.32
CA LEU A 258 16.56 -10.94 6.33
C LEU A 258 16.53 -11.72 5.00
N LYS A 259 17.63 -12.37 4.61
CA LYS A 259 17.67 -13.28 3.46
C LYS A 259 16.84 -14.53 3.71
N ILE A 260 17.03 -15.18 4.86
CA ILE A 260 16.24 -16.35 5.27
C ILE A 260 14.74 -16.00 5.27
N ALA A 261 14.36 -14.84 5.77
CA ALA A 261 12.98 -14.38 5.75
C ALA A 261 12.41 -14.20 4.34
N ALA A 262 13.20 -13.68 3.41
CA ALA A 262 12.81 -13.54 2.01
C ALA A 262 12.64 -14.89 1.31
N GLU A 263 13.50 -15.87 1.61
CA GLU A 263 13.45 -17.23 1.06
C GLU A 263 12.35 -18.09 1.70
N ALA A 264 11.98 -17.82 2.95
CA ALA A 264 10.90 -18.50 3.67
C ALA A 264 9.52 -18.17 3.12
N ASN A 265 9.37 -17.09 2.33
CA ASN A 265 8.11 -16.82 1.63
C ASN A 265 7.91 -17.92 0.55
N PRO A 266 6.82 -18.72 0.61
CA PRO A 266 6.59 -19.79 -0.35
C PRO A 266 6.59 -19.33 -1.81
N LEU A 267 6.20 -18.09 -2.07
CA LEU A 267 6.20 -17.48 -3.42
C LEU A 267 7.61 -17.18 -3.95
N SER A 268 8.64 -17.20 -3.09
CA SER A 268 10.02 -16.96 -3.51
C SER A 268 10.57 -18.07 -4.42
N LYS A 269 9.95 -19.24 -4.38
CA LYS A 269 10.34 -20.46 -5.13
C LYS A 269 9.44 -20.72 -6.34
N LEU A 270 8.35 -19.97 -6.53
CA LEU A 270 7.45 -20.15 -7.66
C LEU A 270 8.05 -19.55 -8.92
N ASP A 271 8.28 -20.40 -9.91
CA ASP A 271 8.77 -20.01 -11.22
C ASP A 271 7.67 -20.20 -12.27
N PHE A 272 7.17 -19.09 -12.79
CA PHE A 272 6.24 -19.08 -13.92
C PHE A 272 6.85 -18.43 -15.15
N SER A 273 8.20 -18.28 -15.18
CA SER A 273 8.90 -17.62 -16.30
C SER A 273 8.76 -18.39 -17.62
N ASN A 274 8.56 -19.73 -17.58
CA ASN A 274 8.35 -20.55 -18.77
C ASN A 274 7.11 -20.12 -19.59
N LYS A 275 6.09 -19.48 -18.97
CA LYS A 275 4.94 -18.94 -19.69
C LYS A 275 5.28 -17.69 -20.51
N MET A 276 6.38 -17.02 -20.23
CA MET A 276 6.80 -15.78 -20.90
C MET A 276 7.69 -16.05 -22.13
N GLU A 277 8.28 -17.25 -22.24
CA GLU A 277 9.11 -17.64 -23.39
C GLU A 277 8.28 -18.19 -24.54
N ASP A 278 7.16 -18.89 -24.27
CA ASP A 278 6.32 -19.52 -25.29
C ASP A 278 5.51 -18.50 -26.15
N ASN A 279 5.29 -17.27 -25.66
CA ASN A 279 4.57 -16.24 -26.41
C ASN A 279 5.43 -15.50 -27.46
N ASN A 280 6.75 -15.66 -27.46
CA ASN A 280 7.63 -15.07 -28.48
C ASN A 280 7.83 -15.96 -29.73
N GLY A 281 7.34 -17.19 -29.70
CA GLY A 281 7.52 -18.17 -30.78
C GLY A 281 6.39 -18.23 -31.83
N SER A 282 5.31 -17.48 -31.66
CA SER A 282 4.10 -17.63 -32.49
C SER A 282 3.83 -16.49 -33.49
N ASN A 283 4.80 -15.61 -33.74
CA ASN A 283 4.73 -14.60 -34.79
C ASN A 283 5.97 -14.67 -35.71
N GLN A 284 6.00 -15.66 -36.56
CA GLN A 284 6.73 -15.65 -37.83
C GLN A 284 5.76 -15.96 -38.98
#